data_b01175f68742376459e8673299b28237
#
_entry.id   b01175f68742376459e8673299b28237
#
_cell.length_a   1.000
_cell.length_b   1.000
_cell.length_c   1.000
_cell.angle_alpha   90.00
_cell.angle_beta   90.00
_cell.angle_gamma   90.00
#
_symmetry.space_group_name_H-M   'P 1'
#
loop_
_entity.id
_entity.type
_entity.pdbx_description
1 polymer ?
#
loop_
_entity_poly.entity_id
_entity_poly.type
_entity_poly.pdbx_seq_one_letter_code
_entity_poly.pdbx_strand_id
1 'polypeptide(L)'
;MPDATDTPAPTTGQRDLTAGPIGKTLLAFALPTLGSSILQSLNGSINAVWIGQFLGERALAATTNANIIMFLLVAAVFGFGMASTILIGQNMGRRDIDAVRRVLGTSLGLFALISVLTVGVGWIVAPAILRVLATPAEVYPLALAYLRVIFVAMPAGFLSVLLTMALRGTGDSLTPLKFMALGSVVDVALNPLLIRGYGPIPALGIEGSALATLIANSVSFAALLAYIYAKDLPIRLRGAELRYVLPDRALLKTIVVKGIPMGLQMLVVSTSALAMIGLVNRHGTTTTAAYGAANQLWTYVQMPAMAVGAAVSAMAAQNIGAGRWDRVDRITRAGLRMNLALTGGLVALLTLLDRHVLWLFLGQDAGAIGIATRINLIAGWSFILFGVSMVLSATVRANGAVVGPLLILAVAMGPVRFGLAYAFEPVIGADAIWWSFPAGSLASMLLTIAYYAHGGWRRGRIAAGAADHSAGEEAKADCEPAGRSMPVG
;
A
#
# COMPACT_ATOMS: atom_id res chain seq x y z
N MET A 1 -37.84 16.27 -16.21
CA MET A 1 -37.17 16.03 -14.94
C MET A 1 -37.04 14.52 -14.82
N PRO A 2 -35.82 13.93 -14.92
CA PRO A 2 -35.64 12.52 -14.64
C PRO A 2 -35.70 12.31 -13.13
N ASP A 3 -36.36 11.23 -12.75
CA ASP A 3 -36.65 10.81 -11.37
C ASP A 3 -35.40 10.66 -10.50
N ALA A 4 -35.35 11.36 -9.37
CA ALA A 4 -34.25 11.41 -8.41
C ALA A 4 -34.18 10.18 -7.48
N THR A 5 -34.71 9.03 -7.87
CA THR A 5 -34.94 7.88 -6.97
C THR A 5 -34.11 6.63 -7.27
N ASP A 6 -33.12 6.69 -8.20
CA ASP A 6 -32.33 5.50 -8.53
C ASP A 6 -30.89 5.55 -7.94
N THR A 7 -30.77 5.89 -6.68
CA THR A 7 -29.54 5.60 -5.92
C THR A 7 -29.68 4.19 -5.34
N PRO A 8 -28.88 3.20 -5.80
CA PRO A 8 -28.93 1.87 -5.21
C PRO A 8 -28.60 1.97 -3.72
N ALA A 9 -29.44 1.30 -2.90
CA ALA A 9 -29.22 1.24 -1.46
C ALA A 9 -27.81 0.74 -1.14
N PRO A 10 -27.12 1.31 -0.14
CA PRO A 10 -25.76 0.89 0.20
C PRO A 10 -25.75 -0.58 0.57
N THR A 11 -24.99 -1.38 -0.19
CA THR A 11 -24.79 -2.80 0.09
C THR A 11 -24.05 -2.98 1.42
N THR A 12 -24.24 -4.13 2.08
CA THR A 12 -23.68 -4.48 3.40
C THR A 12 -22.14 -4.43 3.45
N GLY A 13 -21.53 -3.31 3.44
CA GLY A 13 -20.07 -3.07 3.45
C GLY A 13 -19.70 -1.69 2.96
N GLN A 14 -20.46 -1.15 2.01
CA GLN A 14 -20.23 0.16 1.44
C GLN A 14 -20.80 1.26 2.35
N ARG A 15 -19.98 2.25 2.69
CA ARG A 15 -20.39 3.40 3.49
C ARG A 15 -20.25 4.67 2.70
N ASP A 16 -21.26 5.54 2.80
CA ASP A 16 -21.12 6.92 2.35
C ASP A 16 -20.15 7.66 3.28
N LEU A 17 -18.92 7.87 2.80
CA LEU A 17 -17.88 8.54 3.57
C LEU A 17 -18.06 10.06 3.61
N THR A 18 -19.03 10.60 2.85
CA THR A 18 -19.36 12.03 2.86
C THR A 18 -20.37 12.39 3.93
N ALA A 19 -21.05 11.43 4.55
CA ALA A 19 -22.09 11.61 5.55
C ALA A 19 -21.73 11.02 6.93
N GLY A 20 -22.55 11.25 7.94
CA GLY A 20 -22.46 10.65 9.27
C GLY A 20 -21.30 11.15 10.16
N PRO A 21 -21.13 10.56 11.36
CA PRO A 21 -20.14 10.97 12.36
C PRO A 21 -18.72 10.54 11.93
N ILE A 22 -17.81 11.51 11.79
CA ILE A 22 -16.47 11.33 11.23
C ILE A 22 -15.67 10.28 12.01
N GLY A 23 -15.58 10.38 13.33
CA GLY A 23 -14.77 9.47 14.16
C GLY A 23 -15.23 8.01 14.08
N LYS A 24 -16.54 7.76 14.13
CA LYS A 24 -17.12 6.42 14.00
C LYS A 24 -16.88 5.83 12.61
N THR A 25 -17.08 6.63 11.57
CA THR A 25 -16.85 6.21 10.18
C THR A 25 -15.38 5.91 9.94
N LEU A 26 -14.48 6.77 10.43
CA LEU A 26 -13.03 6.60 10.32
C LEU A 26 -12.56 5.31 11.00
N LEU A 27 -12.99 5.07 12.25
CA LEU A 27 -12.64 3.86 12.99
C LEU A 27 -13.16 2.60 12.29
N ALA A 28 -14.42 2.64 11.85
CA ALA A 28 -15.06 1.52 11.17
C ALA A 28 -14.44 1.19 9.80
N PHE A 29 -13.72 2.14 9.19
CA PHE A 29 -12.93 1.92 7.98
C PHE A 29 -11.50 1.49 8.32
N ALA A 30 -10.89 2.10 9.33
CA ALA A 30 -9.51 1.82 9.73
C ALA A 30 -9.34 0.41 10.32
N LEU A 31 -10.31 -0.09 11.11
CA LEU A 31 -10.21 -1.41 11.74
C LEU A 31 -10.09 -2.57 10.73
N PRO A 32 -10.95 -2.69 9.68
CA PRO A 32 -10.76 -3.72 8.67
C PRO A 32 -9.45 -3.54 7.87
N THR A 33 -9.02 -2.31 7.65
CA THR A 33 -7.75 -2.02 6.98
C THR A 33 -6.57 -2.48 7.82
N LEU A 34 -6.60 -2.22 9.14
CA LEU A 34 -5.62 -2.73 10.09
C LEU A 34 -5.63 -4.27 10.12
N GLY A 35 -6.81 -4.88 10.18
CA GLY A 35 -6.98 -6.33 10.10
C GLY A 35 -6.36 -6.93 8.83
N SER A 36 -6.52 -6.27 7.70
CA SER A 36 -5.88 -6.68 6.43
C SER A 36 -4.35 -6.65 6.52
N SER A 37 -3.77 -5.61 7.16
CA SER A 37 -2.31 -5.48 7.31
C SER A 37 -1.75 -6.54 8.26
N ILE A 38 -2.44 -6.81 9.38
CA ILE A 38 -2.06 -7.87 10.33
C ILE A 38 -2.12 -9.24 9.63
N LEU A 39 -3.20 -9.51 8.92
CA LEU A 39 -3.39 -10.77 8.21
C LEU A 39 -2.30 -11.01 7.15
N GLN A 40 -1.93 -9.97 6.40
CA GLN A 40 -0.84 -10.04 5.41
C GLN A 40 0.51 -10.35 6.07
N SER A 41 0.80 -9.71 7.20
CA SER A 41 2.03 -9.96 7.96
C SER A 41 2.06 -11.38 8.54
N LEU A 42 0.94 -11.87 9.09
CA LEU A 42 0.81 -13.22 9.61
C LEU A 42 0.99 -14.27 8.50
N ASN A 43 0.36 -14.06 7.34
CA ASN A 43 0.50 -14.98 6.20
C ASN A 43 1.97 -15.10 5.76
N GLY A 44 2.68 -13.98 5.64
CA GLY A 44 4.12 -14.00 5.31
C GLY A 44 4.96 -14.74 6.35
N SER A 45 4.67 -14.55 7.64
CA SER A 45 5.36 -15.22 8.73
C SER A 45 5.10 -16.73 8.74
N ILE A 46 3.84 -17.15 8.55
CA ILE A 46 3.46 -18.58 8.49
C ILE A 46 4.13 -19.26 7.30
N ASN A 47 4.14 -18.62 6.13
CA ASN A 47 4.82 -19.17 4.95
C ASN A 47 6.32 -19.35 5.17
N ALA A 48 6.98 -18.39 5.82
CA ALA A 48 8.38 -18.50 6.19
C ALA A 48 8.64 -19.67 7.16
N VAL A 49 7.73 -19.90 8.14
CA VAL A 49 7.79 -21.04 9.06
C VAL A 49 7.65 -22.37 8.32
N TRP A 50 6.67 -22.49 7.41
CA TRP A 50 6.48 -23.71 6.62
C TRP A 50 7.71 -24.03 5.75
N ILE A 51 8.25 -23.03 5.06
CA ILE A 51 9.44 -23.21 4.22
C ILE A 51 10.66 -23.59 5.08
N GLY A 52 10.89 -22.89 6.19
CA GLY A 52 12.00 -23.17 7.08
C GLY A 52 11.95 -24.56 7.70
N GLN A 53 10.78 -24.98 8.18
CA GLN A 53 10.61 -26.29 8.83
C GLN A 53 10.65 -27.47 7.86
N PHE A 54 10.10 -27.30 6.64
CA PHE A 54 9.96 -28.43 5.71
C PHE A 54 11.10 -28.52 4.70
N LEU A 55 11.70 -27.40 4.31
CA LEU A 55 12.72 -27.33 3.26
C LEU A 55 14.08 -26.84 3.76
N GLY A 56 14.14 -26.32 4.99
CA GLY A 56 15.39 -25.89 5.62
C GLY A 56 15.89 -24.52 5.18
N GLU A 57 17.08 -24.17 5.66
CA GLU A 57 17.66 -22.83 5.53
C GLU A 57 17.93 -22.39 4.07
N ARG A 58 18.33 -23.31 3.20
CA ARG A 58 18.62 -23.01 1.79
C ARG A 58 17.37 -22.53 1.05
N ALA A 59 16.23 -23.17 1.28
CA ALA A 59 14.95 -22.78 0.70
C ALA A 59 14.44 -21.44 1.28
N LEU A 60 14.64 -21.22 2.58
CA LEU A 60 14.32 -19.95 3.22
C LEU A 60 15.15 -18.81 2.64
N ALA A 61 16.44 -19.01 2.40
CA ALA A 61 17.30 -18.03 1.72
C ALA A 61 16.85 -17.76 0.28
N ALA A 62 16.42 -18.80 -0.45
CA ALA A 62 15.90 -18.67 -1.80
C ALA A 62 14.65 -17.80 -1.87
N THR A 63 13.69 -18.02 -0.97
CA THR A 63 12.47 -17.21 -0.89
C THR A 63 12.74 -15.78 -0.45
N THR A 64 13.72 -15.56 0.44
CA THR A 64 14.12 -14.20 0.85
C THR A 64 14.63 -13.39 -0.32
N ASN A 65 15.51 -13.96 -1.16
CA ASN A 65 15.99 -13.29 -2.37
C ASN A 65 14.86 -13.00 -3.38
N ALA A 66 13.94 -13.94 -3.56
CA ALA A 66 12.78 -13.73 -4.42
C ALA A 66 11.85 -12.65 -3.87
N ASN A 67 11.64 -12.58 -2.56
CA ASN A 67 10.79 -11.58 -1.92
C ASN A 67 11.30 -10.14 -2.09
N ILE A 68 12.61 -9.92 -2.19
CA ILE A 68 13.18 -8.60 -2.51
C ILE A 68 12.71 -8.14 -3.90
N ILE A 69 12.77 -9.03 -4.89
CA ILE A 69 12.33 -8.75 -6.25
C ILE A 69 10.83 -8.45 -6.27
N MET A 70 10.06 -9.31 -5.60
CA MET A 70 8.61 -9.14 -5.45
C MET A 70 8.23 -7.82 -4.82
N PHE A 71 8.93 -7.44 -3.77
CA PHE A 71 8.67 -6.18 -3.07
C PHE A 71 8.83 -4.96 -4.00
N LEU A 72 9.88 -4.93 -4.83
CA LEU A 72 10.10 -3.86 -5.80
C LEU A 72 8.97 -3.76 -6.83
N LEU A 73 8.50 -4.92 -7.33
CA LEU A 73 7.38 -4.97 -8.28
C LEU A 73 6.06 -4.51 -7.64
N VAL A 74 5.78 -4.99 -6.44
CA VAL A 74 4.59 -4.58 -5.67
C VAL A 74 4.63 -3.09 -5.35
N ALA A 75 5.78 -2.51 -4.99
CA ALA A 75 5.92 -1.09 -4.70
C ALA A 75 5.55 -0.20 -5.90
N ALA A 76 5.98 -0.61 -7.12
CA ALA A 76 5.62 0.10 -8.34
C ALA A 76 4.10 0.05 -8.61
N VAL A 77 3.51 -1.14 -8.51
CA VAL A 77 2.07 -1.37 -8.73
C VAL A 77 1.21 -0.68 -7.66
N PHE A 78 1.69 -0.67 -6.41
CA PHE A 78 1.02 -0.01 -5.29
C PHE A 78 0.80 1.48 -5.54
N GLY A 79 1.78 2.17 -6.13
CA GLY A 79 1.65 3.58 -6.47
C GLY A 79 0.50 3.87 -7.45
N PHE A 80 0.38 3.07 -8.52
CA PHE A 80 -0.72 3.18 -9.49
C PHE A 80 -2.07 2.83 -8.86
N GLY A 81 -2.12 1.82 -7.99
CA GLY A 81 -3.32 1.46 -7.24
C GLY A 81 -3.79 2.58 -6.30
N MET A 82 -2.85 3.25 -5.62
CA MET A 82 -3.16 4.41 -4.78
C MET A 82 -3.73 5.58 -5.58
N ALA A 83 -3.15 5.88 -6.75
CA ALA A 83 -3.68 6.92 -7.65
C ALA A 83 -5.11 6.58 -8.10
N SER A 84 -5.35 5.32 -8.47
CA SER A 84 -6.69 4.83 -8.85
C SER A 84 -7.68 4.92 -7.68
N THR A 85 -7.27 4.56 -6.46
CA THR A 85 -8.10 4.69 -5.23
C THR A 85 -8.57 6.13 -5.02
N ILE A 86 -7.67 7.09 -5.18
CA ILE A 86 -7.97 8.51 -4.98
C ILE A 86 -8.95 9.00 -6.06
N LEU A 87 -8.71 8.68 -7.33
CA LEU A 87 -9.60 9.05 -8.44
C LEU A 87 -10.99 8.43 -8.28
N ILE A 88 -11.07 7.14 -7.92
CA ILE A 88 -12.33 6.46 -7.62
C ILE A 88 -13.03 7.16 -6.45
N GLY A 89 -12.31 7.45 -5.36
CA GLY A 89 -12.86 8.14 -4.21
C GLY A 89 -13.42 9.52 -4.54
N GLN A 90 -12.71 10.33 -5.33
CA GLN A 90 -13.18 11.64 -5.75
C GLN A 90 -14.43 11.55 -6.63
N ASN A 91 -14.50 10.60 -7.57
CA ASN A 91 -15.67 10.42 -8.44
C ASN A 91 -16.87 9.84 -7.67
N MET A 92 -16.62 8.95 -6.68
CA MET A 92 -17.66 8.53 -5.73
C MET A 92 -18.24 9.70 -4.96
N GLY A 93 -17.39 10.63 -4.51
CA GLY A 93 -17.84 11.86 -3.85
C GLY A 93 -18.67 12.76 -4.73
N ARG A 94 -18.42 12.79 -6.04
CA ARG A 94 -19.23 13.49 -7.06
C ARG A 94 -20.51 12.74 -7.44
N ARG A 95 -20.66 11.48 -6.99
CA ARG A 95 -21.72 10.55 -7.42
C ARG A 95 -21.69 10.21 -8.91
N ASP A 96 -20.53 10.32 -9.53
CA ASP A 96 -20.31 9.98 -10.94
C ASP A 96 -19.79 8.53 -11.05
N ILE A 97 -20.75 7.59 -11.14
CA ILE A 97 -20.45 6.16 -11.20
C ILE A 97 -19.82 5.76 -12.55
N ASP A 98 -20.17 6.46 -13.65
CA ASP A 98 -19.56 6.19 -14.95
C ASP A 98 -18.07 6.54 -14.92
N ALA A 99 -17.70 7.69 -14.37
CA ALA A 99 -16.30 8.06 -14.18
C ALA A 99 -15.55 7.08 -13.25
N VAL A 100 -16.20 6.54 -12.19
CA VAL A 100 -15.62 5.47 -11.36
C VAL A 100 -15.29 4.25 -12.20
N ARG A 101 -16.21 3.80 -13.06
CA ARG A 101 -16.03 2.63 -13.95
C ARG A 101 -14.96 2.87 -15.01
N ARG A 102 -14.87 4.09 -15.57
CA ARG A 102 -13.79 4.47 -16.51
C ARG A 102 -12.42 4.43 -15.86
N VAL A 103 -12.29 4.97 -14.63
CA VAL A 103 -11.03 4.90 -13.87
C VAL A 103 -10.66 3.45 -13.58
N LEU A 104 -11.62 2.65 -13.11
CA LEU A 104 -11.36 1.23 -12.87
C LEU A 104 -10.95 0.48 -14.15
N GLY A 105 -11.70 0.67 -15.25
CA GLY A 105 -11.41 0.02 -16.53
C GLY A 105 -10.01 0.35 -17.03
N THR A 106 -9.65 1.65 -17.07
CA THR A 106 -8.30 2.10 -17.45
C THR A 106 -7.22 1.51 -16.53
N SER A 107 -7.49 1.45 -15.22
CA SER A 107 -6.57 0.84 -14.26
C SER A 107 -6.43 -0.66 -14.47
N LEU A 108 -7.52 -1.38 -14.77
CA LEU A 108 -7.49 -2.81 -15.10
C LEU A 108 -6.63 -3.06 -16.35
N GLY A 109 -6.78 -2.26 -17.40
CA GLY A 109 -5.95 -2.35 -18.60
C GLY A 109 -4.46 -2.12 -18.30
N LEU A 110 -4.14 -1.11 -17.50
CA LEU A 110 -2.76 -0.84 -17.07
C LEU A 110 -2.18 -2.00 -16.24
N PHE A 111 -2.92 -2.50 -15.26
CA PHE A 111 -2.48 -3.60 -14.40
C PHE A 111 -2.36 -4.92 -15.15
N ALA A 112 -3.26 -5.20 -16.10
CA ALA A 112 -3.15 -6.34 -16.99
C ALA A 112 -1.88 -6.26 -17.85
N LEU A 113 -1.60 -5.09 -18.43
CA LEU A 113 -0.38 -4.86 -19.21
C LEU A 113 0.87 -5.07 -18.36
N ILE A 114 0.93 -4.45 -17.16
CA ILE A 114 2.06 -4.62 -16.23
C ILE A 114 2.21 -6.09 -15.83
N SER A 115 1.11 -6.79 -15.59
CA SER A 115 1.12 -8.21 -15.24
C SER A 115 1.72 -9.07 -16.34
N VAL A 116 1.28 -8.87 -17.60
CA VAL A 116 1.81 -9.61 -18.74
C VAL A 116 3.29 -9.31 -18.94
N LEU A 117 3.69 -8.04 -18.83
CA LEU A 117 5.11 -7.65 -18.93
C LEU A 117 5.92 -8.27 -17.79
N THR A 118 5.39 -8.30 -16.56
CA THR A 118 6.07 -8.91 -15.41
C THR A 118 6.27 -10.41 -15.61
N VAL A 119 5.28 -11.13 -16.12
CA VAL A 119 5.43 -12.56 -16.44
C VAL A 119 6.46 -12.76 -17.53
N GLY A 120 6.31 -12.08 -18.69
CA GLY A 120 7.18 -12.29 -19.84
C GLY A 120 8.63 -11.85 -19.59
N VAL A 121 8.81 -10.58 -19.19
CA VAL A 121 10.13 -10.02 -18.92
C VAL A 121 10.75 -10.66 -17.67
N GLY A 122 9.96 -10.84 -16.61
CA GLY A 122 10.41 -11.45 -15.36
C GLY A 122 10.93 -12.87 -15.57
N TRP A 123 10.25 -13.67 -16.37
CA TRP A 123 10.68 -15.03 -16.71
C TRP A 123 12.05 -15.07 -17.40
N ILE A 124 12.27 -14.14 -18.34
CA ILE A 124 13.52 -14.05 -19.12
C ILE A 124 14.64 -13.47 -18.27
N VAL A 125 14.35 -12.44 -17.46
CA VAL A 125 15.36 -11.66 -16.73
C VAL A 125 15.67 -12.27 -15.34
N ALA A 126 14.82 -13.16 -14.80
CA ALA A 126 15.02 -13.82 -13.50
C ALA A 126 16.44 -14.39 -13.29
N PRO A 127 17.03 -15.12 -14.24
CA PRO A 127 18.40 -15.62 -14.09
C PRO A 127 19.43 -14.52 -13.91
N ALA A 128 19.29 -13.41 -14.65
CA ALA A 128 20.21 -12.27 -14.59
C ALA A 128 20.07 -11.53 -13.24
N ILE A 129 18.85 -11.32 -12.77
CA ILE A 129 18.57 -10.65 -11.49
C ILE A 129 19.19 -11.45 -10.33
N LEU A 130 19.01 -12.78 -10.29
CA LEU A 130 19.58 -13.63 -9.24
C LEU A 130 21.11 -13.62 -9.26
N ARG A 131 21.75 -13.49 -10.43
CA ARG A 131 23.20 -13.33 -10.53
C ARG A 131 23.66 -11.95 -10.00
N VAL A 132 22.95 -10.87 -10.33
CA VAL A 132 23.24 -9.53 -9.81
C VAL A 132 23.09 -9.48 -8.29
N LEU A 133 22.12 -10.21 -7.72
CA LEU A 133 21.95 -10.36 -6.28
C LEU A 133 23.01 -11.27 -5.63
N ALA A 134 24.00 -11.73 -6.39
CA ALA A 134 25.05 -12.65 -5.92
C ALA A 134 24.49 -13.88 -5.16
N THR A 135 23.36 -14.44 -5.65
CA THR A 135 22.70 -15.59 -5.04
C THR A 135 23.66 -16.77 -5.03
N PRO A 136 23.91 -17.42 -3.86
CA PRO A 136 24.82 -18.57 -3.76
C PRO A 136 24.42 -19.69 -4.73
N ALA A 137 25.43 -20.38 -5.30
CA ALA A 137 25.23 -21.43 -6.32
C ALA A 137 24.26 -22.54 -5.88
N GLU A 138 24.29 -22.90 -4.58
CA GLU A 138 23.41 -23.92 -4.01
C GLU A 138 21.94 -23.45 -3.85
N VAL A 139 21.72 -22.15 -3.71
CA VAL A 139 20.40 -21.54 -3.53
C VAL A 139 19.78 -21.14 -4.87
N TYR A 140 20.62 -20.85 -5.87
CA TYR A 140 20.22 -20.34 -7.18
C TYR A 140 19.12 -21.18 -7.88
N PRO A 141 19.23 -22.53 -8.02
CA PRO A 141 18.18 -23.30 -8.70
C PRO A 141 16.84 -23.24 -7.97
N LEU A 142 16.86 -23.26 -6.63
CA LEU A 142 15.65 -23.15 -5.82
C LEU A 142 14.99 -21.77 -5.94
N ALA A 143 15.80 -20.71 -5.90
CA ALA A 143 15.32 -19.34 -6.07
C ALA A 143 14.74 -19.11 -7.47
N LEU A 144 15.36 -19.66 -8.51
CA LEU A 144 14.88 -19.55 -9.88
C LEU A 144 13.55 -20.28 -10.09
N ALA A 145 13.45 -21.53 -9.58
CA ALA A 145 12.24 -22.32 -9.66
C ALA A 145 11.08 -21.63 -8.95
N TYR A 146 11.29 -21.18 -7.71
CA TYR A 146 10.31 -20.43 -6.93
C TYR A 146 9.88 -19.14 -7.64
N LEU A 147 10.85 -18.34 -8.11
CA LEU A 147 10.60 -17.03 -8.71
C LEU A 147 9.78 -17.14 -10.00
N ARG A 148 10.04 -18.17 -10.82
CA ARG A 148 9.27 -18.42 -12.06
C ARG A 148 7.80 -18.69 -11.78
N VAL A 149 7.48 -19.52 -10.81
CA VAL A 149 6.08 -19.80 -10.41
C VAL A 149 5.43 -18.54 -9.85
N ILE A 150 6.16 -17.78 -9.04
CA ILE A 150 5.66 -16.52 -8.50
C ILE A 150 5.34 -15.49 -9.59
N PHE A 151 6.17 -15.36 -10.64
CA PHE A 151 5.84 -14.46 -11.76
C PHE A 151 4.50 -14.84 -12.42
N VAL A 152 4.21 -16.14 -12.54
CA VAL A 152 2.90 -16.62 -13.04
C VAL A 152 1.75 -16.26 -12.07
N ALA A 153 2.04 -16.16 -10.78
CA ALA A 153 1.05 -15.75 -9.77
C ALA A 153 0.76 -14.24 -9.77
N MET A 154 1.67 -13.41 -10.33
CA MET A 154 1.57 -11.94 -10.30
C MET A 154 0.30 -11.38 -10.91
N PRO A 155 -0.23 -11.84 -12.05
CA PRO A 155 -1.44 -11.29 -12.64
C PRO A 155 -2.63 -11.32 -11.68
N ALA A 156 -2.91 -12.48 -11.07
CA ALA A 156 -3.99 -12.61 -10.09
C ALA A 156 -3.76 -11.74 -8.86
N GLY A 157 -2.50 -11.68 -8.37
CA GLY A 157 -2.11 -10.83 -7.25
C GLY A 157 -2.29 -9.34 -7.53
N PHE A 158 -1.76 -8.84 -8.64
CA PHE A 158 -1.86 -7.43 -9.01
C PHE A 158 -3.30 -6.97 -9.24
N LEU A 159 -4.10 -7.79 -9.95
CA LEU A 159 -5.51 -7.48 -10.16
C LEU A 159 -6.31 -7.53 -8.85
N SER A 160 -6.00 -8.46 -7.94
CA SER A 160 -6.58 -8.49 -6.59
C SER A 160 -6.24 -7.23 -5.80
N VAL A 161 -4.98 -6.78 -5.84
CA VAL A 161 -4.55 -5.52 -5.20
C VAL A 161 -5.32 -4.34 -5.76
N LEU A 162 -5.46 -4.23 -7.09
CA LEU A 162 -6.22 -3.15 -7.72
C LEU A 162 -7.69 -3.15 -7.28
N LEU A 163 -8.38 -4.31 -7.34
CA LEU A 163 -9.77 -4.40 -6.93
C LEU A 163 -9.96 -4.07 -5.44
N THR A 164 -9.04 -4.53 -4.59
CA THR A 164 -9.01 -4.19 -3.16
C THR A 164 -8.87 -2.70 -2.94
N MET A 165 -7.97 -2.05 -3.67
CA MET A 165 -7.74 -0.61 -3.62
C MET A 165 -8.94 0.18 -4.19
N ALA A 166 -9.55 -0.30 -5.26
CA ALA A 166 -10.76 0.29 -5.83
C ALA A 166 -11.94 0.24 -4.84
N LEU A 167 -12.17 -0.89 -4.17
CA LEU A 167 -13.19 -1.03 -3.13
C LEU A 167 -12.95 -0.08 -1.96
N ARG A 168 -11.70 0.09 -1.52
CA ARG A 168 -11.38 1.10 -0.50
C ARG A 168 -11.73 2.52 -0.97
N GLY A 169 -11.49 2.83 -2.26
CA GLY A 169 -11.89 4.09 -2.87
C GLY A 169 -13.42 4.32 -2.85
N THR A 170 -14.22 3.28 -3.03
CA THR A 170 -15.68 3.37 -2.94
C THR A 170 -16.22 3.43 -1.51
N GLY A 171 -15.36 3.27 -0.49
CA GLY A 171 -15.77 3.30 0.92
C GLY A 171 -15.96 1.93 1.56
N ASP A 172 -15.62 0.85 0.86
CA ASP A 172 -15.68 -0.51 1.39
C ASP A 172 -14.27 -1.01 1.79
N SER A 173 -14.01 -1.11 3.08
CA SER A 173 -12.78 -1.69 3.62
C SER A 173 -12.98 -3.11 4.16
N LEU A 174 -14.23 -3.55 4.33
CA LEU A 174 -14.54 -4.84 4.92
C LEU A 174 -14.45 -5.98 3.88
N THR A 175 -14.96 -5.74 2.67
CA THR A 175 -14.90 -6.72 1.57
C THR A 175 -13.45 -7.11 1.24
N PRO A 176 -12.49 -6.17 1.07
CA PRO A 176 -11.09 -6.50 0.94
C PRO A 176 -10.54 -7.42 2.04
N LEU A 177 -10.86 -7.15 3.31
CA LEU A 177 -10.44 -7.99 4.43
C LEU A 177 -10.93 -9.43 4.30
N LYS A 178 -12.21 -9.62 3.95
CA LYS A 178 -12.82 -10.96 3.83
C LYS A 178 -12.12 -11.80 2.76
N PHE A 179 -11.85 -11.23 1.58
CA PHE A 179 -11.23 -11.97 0.49
C PHE A 179 -9.71 -12.13 0.68
N MET A 180 -9.04 -11.21 1.36
CA MET A 180 -7.66 -11.43 1.82
C MET A 180 -7.60 -12.55 2.86
N ALA A 181 -8.56 -12.65 3.79
CA ALA A 181 -8.65 -13.75 4.73
C ALA A 181 -8.87 -15.10 4.02
N LEU A 182 -9.76 -15.15 3.02
CA LEU A 182 -9.96 -16.33 2.19
C LEU A 182 -8.65 -16.76 1.51
N GLY A 183 -7.95 -15.83 0.86
CA GLY A 183 -6.66 -16.10 0.21
C GLY A 183 -5.62 -16.61 1.20
N SER A 184 -5.51 -15.98 2.37
CA SER A 184 -4.56 -16.40 3.42
C SER A 184 -4.86 -17.78 3.96
N VAL A 185 -6.14 -18.12 4.20
CA VAL A 185 -6.53 -19.47 4.65
C VAL A 185 -6.19 -20.52 3.60
N VAL A 186 -6.47 -20.25 2.32
CA VAL A 186 -6.13 -21.15 1.21
C VAL A 186 -4.62 -21.33 1.11
N ASP A 187 -3.84 -20.23 1.18
CA ASP A 187 -2.38 -20.25 1.08
C ASP A 187 -1.75 -21.07 2.23
N VAL A 188 -2.16 -20.78 3.47
CA VAL A 188 -1.65 -21.47 4.67
C VAL A 188 -2.00 -22.96 4.67
N ALA A 189 -3.18 -23.34 4.19
CA ALA A 189 -3.62 -24.71 4.12
C ALA A 189 -2.91 -25.50 2.99
N LEU A 190 -2.72 -24.87 1.83
CA LEU A 190 -2.11 -25.53 0.68
C LEU A 190 -0.59 -25.65 0.79
N ASN A 191 0.09 -24.74 1.50
CA ASN A 191 1.54 -24.77 1.63
C ASN A 191 2.09 -26.14 2.11
N PRO A 192 1.68 -26.66 3.29
CA PRO A 192 2.17 -27.95 3.77
C PRO A 192 1.80 -29.12 2.84
N LEU A 193 0.63 -29.06 2.21
CA LEU A 193 0.15 -30.11 1.30
C LEU A 193 0.99 -30.18 0.02
N LEU A 194 1.33 -29.04 -0.57
CA LEU A 194 2.08 -28.97 -1.83
C LEU A 194 3.59 -29.08 -1.61
N ILE A 195 4.10 -28.63 -0.46
CA ILE A 195 5.51 -28.76 -0.13
C ILE A 195 5.89 -30.23 0.10
N ARG A 196 5.15 -30.92 0.97
CA ARG A 196 5.44 -32.30 1.37
C ARG A 196 4.84 -33.36 0.45
N GLY A 197 3.76 -33.01 -0.27
CA GLY A 197 2.93 -33.97 -0.93
C GLY A 197 2.02 -34.73 0.05
N TYR A 198 0.83 -35.12 -0.38
CA TYR A 198 -0.07 -35.95 0.43
C TYR A 198 -0.97 -36.79 -0.49
N GLY A 199 -0.94 -38.10 -0.32
CA GLY A 199 -1.72 -39.03 -1.16
C GLY A 199 -1.31 -38.94 -2.64
N PRO A 200 -2.25 -38.57 -3.54
CA PRO A 200 -1.95 -38.46 -4.97
C PRO A 200 -1.17 -37.20 -5.36
N ILE A 201 -0.97 -36.25 -4.43
CA ILE A 201 -0.26 -34.99 -4.68
C ILE A 201 1.25 -35.24 -4.49
N PRO A 202 2.09 -35.04 -5.54
CA PRO A 202 3.53 -35.18 -5.40
C PRO A 202 4.12 -34.08 -4.52
N ALA A 203 5.22 -34.36 -3.85
CA ALA A 203 6.00 -33.37 -3.10
C ALA A 203 6.69 -32.41 -4.10
N LEU A 204 6.25 -31.18 -4.15
CA LEU A 204 6.76 -30.15 -5.08
C LEU A 204 7.86 -29.27 -4.43
N GLY A 205 8.15 -29.46 -3.15
CA GLY A 205 9.16 -28.68 -2.44
C GLY A 205 8.86 -27.17 -2.49
N ILE A 206 9.87 -26.36 -2.86
CA ILE A 206 9.79 -24.91 -2.88
C ILE A 206 8.81 -24.40 -3.96
N GLU A 207 8.69 -25.10 -5.08
CA GLU A 207 7.71 -24.78 -6.13
C GLU A 207 6.28 -24.96 -5.62
N GLY A 208 6.07 -25.94 -4.71
CA GLY A 208 4.80 -26.18 -4.04
C GLY A 208 4.34 -24.98 -3.22
N SER A 209 5.26 -24.30 -2.52
CA SER A 209 4.93 -23.05 -1.80
C SER A 209 4.53 -21.93 -2.76
N ALA A 210 5.26 -21.75 -3.86
CA ALA A 210 4.91 -20.77 -4.87
C ALA A 210 3.57 -21.08 -5.55
N LEU A 211 3.28 -22.35 -5.79
CA LEU A 211 2.01 -22.82 -6.36
C LEU A 211 0.85 -22.62 -5.38
N ALA A 212 1.06 -22.81 -4.07
CA ALA A 212 0.06 -22.46 -3.04
C ALA A 212 -0.34 -20.99 -3.13
N THR A 213 0.65 -20.09 -3.22
CA THR A 213 0.43 -18.65 -3.40
C THR A 213 -0.28 -18.33 -4.72
N LEU A 214 0.07 -18.99 -5.82
CA LEU A 214 -0.63 -18.85 -7.11
C LEU A 214 -2.12 -19.23 -6.99
N ILE A 215 -2.42 -20.38 -6.40
CA ILE A 215 -3.79 -20.86 -6.21
C ILE A 215 -4.54 -19.91 -5.27
N ALA A 216 -3.95 -19.54 -4.15
CA ALA A 216 -4.57 -18.63 -3.17
C ALA A 216 -4.93 -17.27 -3.77
N ASN A 217 -3.99 -16.66 -4.53
CA ASN A 217 -4.26 -15.40 -5.23
C ASN A 217 -5.35 -15.56 -6.28
N SER A 218 -5.34 -16.65 -7.04
CA SER A 218 -6.32 -16.91 -8.10
C SER A 218 -7.72 -17.15 -7.52
N VAL A 219 -7.83 -17.94 -6.44
CA VAL A 219 -9.10 -18.19 -5.73
C VAL A 219 -9.63 -16.89 -5.12
N SER A 220 -8.77 -16.14 -4.43
CA SER A 220 -9.15 -14.85 -3.83
C SER A 220 -9.63 -13.86 -4.89
N PHE A 221 -8.91 -13.74 -6.01
CA PHE A 221 -9.28 -12.87 -7.13
C PHE A 221 -10.63 -13.29 -7.76
N ALA A 222 -10.78 -14.57 -8.09
CA ALA A 222 -12.01 -15.07 -8.70
C ALA A 222 -13.23 -14.90 -7.77
N ALA A 223 -13.05 -15.20 -6.47
CA ALA A 223 -14.10 -15.03 -5.47
C ALA A 223 -14.47 -13.54 -5.27
N LEU A 224 -13.47 -12.64 -5.22
CA LEU A 224 -13.70 -11.20 -5.13
C LEU A 224 -14.43 -10.68 -6.37
N LEU A 225 -14.01 -11.10 -7.56
CA LEU A 225 -14.65 -10.72 -8.81
C LEU A 225 -16.10 -11.21 -8.85
N ALA A 226 -16.34 -12.49 -8.52
CA ALA A 226 -17.68 -13.05 -8.44
C ALA A 226 -18.57 -12.27 -7.45
N TYR A 227 -18.02 -11.88 -6.29
CA TYR A 227 -18.74 -11.07 -5.31
C TYR A 227 -19.11 -9.69 -5.83
N ILE A 228 -18.18 -9.00 -6.53
CA ILE A 228 -18.43 -7.69 -7.16
C ILE A 228 -19.62 -7.79 -8.14
N TYR A 229 -19.65 -8.85 -8.94
CA TYR A 229 -20.72 -9.07 -9.91
C TYR A 229 -22.04 -9.52 -9.25
N ALA A 230 -22.00 -10.40 -8.25
CA ALA A 230 -23.18 -10.90 -7.56
C ALA A 230 -23.90 -9.81 -6.72
N LYS A 231 -23.10 -8.87 -6.14
CA LYS A 231 -23.64 -7.79 -5.30
C LYS A 231 -23.87 -6.48 -6.06
N ASP A 232 -23.61 -6.46 -7.35
CA ASP A 232 -23.78 -5.28 -8.22
C ASP A 232 -23.08 -4.03 -7.68
N LEU A 233 -21.81 -4.18 -7.29
CA LEU A 233 -21.06 -3.08 -6.69
C LEU A 233 -20.78 -1.97 -7.74
N PRO A 234 -20.59 -0.71 -7.33
CA PRO A 234 -20.37 0.44 -8.23
C PRO A 234 -19.22 0.26 -9.22
N ILE A 235 -18.23 -0.55 -8.85
CA ILE A 235 -17.05 -0.87 -9.67
C ILE A 235 -17.29 -2.01 -10.68
N ARG A 236 -18.50 -2.54 -10.79
CA ARG A 236 -18.83 -3.58 -11.76
C ARG A 236 -18.91 -3.02 -13.17
N LEU A 237 -18.17 -3.64 -14.12
CA LEU A 237 -18.23 -3.30 -15.54
C LEU A 237 -19.21 -4.21 -16.28
N ARG A 238 -20.09 -3.64 -17.12
CA ARG A 238 -21.12 -4.40 -17.88
C ARG A 238 -21.11 -4.05 -19.36
N GLY A 239 -21.32 -5.06 -20.21
CA GLY A 239 -21.58 -4.86 -21.62
C GLY A 239 -20.61 -3.90 -22.30
N ALA A 240 -21.12 -2.76 -22.76
CA ALA A 240 -20.32 -1.73 -23.44
C ALA A 240 -19.23 -1.10 -22.52
N GLU A 241 -19.37 -1.15 -21.20
CA GLU A 241 -18.39 -0.60 -20.25
C GLU A 241 -17.07 -1.41 -20.23
N LEU A 242 -17.08 -2.67 -20.74
CA LEU A 242 -15.86 -3.46 -20.90
C LEU A 242 -14.84 -2.77 -21.83
N ARG A 243 -15.30 -1.88 -22.72
CA ARG A 243 -14.40 -1.03 -23.53
C ARG A 243 -13.50 -0.13 -22.69
N TYR A 244 -13.89 0.22 -21.46
CA TYR A 244 -13.09 1.04 -20.55
C TYR A 244 -11.79 0.35 -20.11
N VAL A 245 -11.66 -0.97 -20.31
CA VAL A 245 -10.40 -1.71 -20.14
C VAL A 245 -9.36 -1.30 -21.18
N LEU A 246 -9.79 -0.80 -22.35
CA LEU A 246 -8.89 -0.10 -23.26
C LEU A 246 -8.54 1.25 -22.62
N PRO A 247 -7.26 1.50 -22.29
CA PRO A 247 -6.90 2.64 -21.48
C PRO A 247 -7.23 3.98 -22.16
N ASP A 248 -8.01 4.81 -21.49
CA ASP A 248 -8.15 6.21 -21.84
C ASP A 248 -6.82 6.93 -21.62
N ARG A 249 -6.30 7.59 -22.65
CA ARG A 249 -4.96 8.22 -22.61
C ARG A 249 -4.83 9.29 -21.53
N ALA A 250 -5.89 10.09 -21.30
CA ALA A 250 -5.88 11.17 -20.30
C ALA A 250 -5.89 10.60 -18.88
N LEU A 251 -6.77 9.64 -18.61
CA LEU A 251 -6.83 8.93 -17.33
C LEU A 251 -5.56 8.13 -17.07
N LEU A 252 -5.05 7.41 -18.08
CA LEU A 252 -3.81 6.66 -17.99
C LEU A 252 -2.63 7.58 -17.62
N LYS A 253 -2.48 8.70 -18.32
CA LYS A 253 -1.46 9.70 -18.01
C LYS A 253 -1.59 10.20 -16.57
N THR A 254 -2.80 10.46 -16.10
CA THR A 254 -3.05 10.93 -14.72
C THR A 254 -2.66 9.85 -13.71
N ILE A 255 -3.08 8.59 -13.93
CA ILE A 255 -2.74 7.46 -13.05
C ILE A 255 -1.22 7.25 -12.99
N VAL A 256 -0.54 7.30 -14.13
CA VAL A 256 0.92 7.10 -14.20
C VAL A 256 1.67 8.26 -13.55
N VAL A 257 1.36 9.51 -13.92
CA VAL A 257 2.05 10.71 -13.40
C VAL A 257 1.85 10.87 -11.88
N LYS A 258 0.69 10.48 -11.36
CA LYS A 258 0.43 10.55 -9.92
C LYS A 258 0.88 9.28 -9.19
N GLY A 259 0.81 8.13 -9.83
CA GLY A 259 1.21 6.85 -9.26
C GLY A 259 2.72 6.70 -9.09
N ILE A 260 3.52 7.17 -10.05
CA ILE A 260 5.00 7.09 -9.96
C ILE A 260 5.53 7.73 -8.67
N PRO A 261 5.19 8.97 -8.30
CA PRO A 261 5.67 9.55 -7.03
C PRO A 261 5.20 8.78 -5.79
N MET A 262 4.02 8.16 -5.84
CA MET A 262 3.51 7.32 -4.73
C MET A 262 4.28 6.00 -4.62
N GLY A 263 4.60 5.36 -5.74
CA GLY A 263 5.47 4.17 -5.77
C GLY A 263 6.89 4.49 -5.30
N LEU A 264 7.45 5.63 -5.74
CA LEU A 264 8.77 6.10 -5.30
C LEU A 264 8.84 6.33 -3.79
N GLN A 265 7.75 6.74 -3.12
CA GLN A 265 7.72 6.85 -1.66
C GLN A 265 8.02 5.49 -0.99
N MET A 266 7.45 4.40 -1.50
CA MET A 266 7.75 3.05 -1.00
C MET A 266 9.23 2.70 -1.20
N LEU A 267 9.80 3.02 -2.36
CA LEU A 267 11.23 2.78 -2.64
C LEU A 267 12.13 3.59 -1.72
N VAL A 268 11.82 4.86 -1.47
CA VAL A 268 12.58 5.71 -0.52
C VAL A 268 12.60 5.08 0.87
N VAL A 269 11.44 4.65 1.39
CA VAL A 269 11.35 4.00 2.70
C VAL A 269 12.20 2.73 2.74
N SER A 270 12.08 1.88 1.73
CA SER A 270 12.79 0.59 1.68
C SER A 270 14.29 0.75 1.52
N THR A 271 14.73 1.65 0.64
CA THR A 271 16.15 1.95 0.46
C THR A 271 16.75 2.54 1.74
N SER A 272 16.01 3.42 2.42
CA SER A 272 16.44 3.96 3.73
C SER A 272 16.54 2.86 4.78
N ALA A 273 15.61 1.91 4.82
CA ALA A 273 15.66 0.79 5.75
C ALA A 273 16.85 -0.13 5.48
N LEU A 274 17.11 -0.48 4.21
CA LEU A 274 18.27 -1.30 3.82
C LEU A 274 19.60 -0.61 4.15
N ALA A 275 19.71 0.68 3.83
CA ALA A 275 20.92 1.45 4.14
C ALA A 275 21.16 1.55 5.67
N MET A 276 20.07 1.63 6.46
CA MET A 276 20.16 1.63 7.92
C MET A 276 20.66 0.30 8.47
N ILE A 277 20.17 -0.84 7.92
CA ILE A 277 20.69 -2.18 8.27
C ILE A 277 22.19 -2.26 7.97
N GLY A 278 22.64 -1.75 6.82
CA GLY A 278 24.04 -1.70 6.46
C GLY A 278 24.90 -0.90 7.46
N LEU A 279 24.36 0.19 7.99
CA LEU A 279 25.04 1.00 9.02
C LEU A 279 25.11 0.26 10.36
N VAL A 280 24.01 -0.36 10.78
CA VAL A 280 23.93 -1.13 12.03
C VAL A 280 24.87 -2.34 12.02
N ASN A 281 25.01 -3.02 10.89
CA ASN A 281 25.88 -4.19 10.76
C ASN A 281 27.37 -3.89 11.09
N ARG A 282 27.80 -2.62 11.00
CA ARG A 282 29.17 -2.21 11.38
C ARG A 282 29.43 -2.30 12.88
N HIS A 283 28.36 -2.31 13.70
CA HIS A 283 28.45 -2.32 15.16
C HIS A 283 28.38 -3.74 15.79
N GLY A 284 28.51 -4.78 14.97
CA GLY A 284 28.60 -6.17 15.43
C GLY A 284 27.28 -6.93 15.45
N THR A 285 27.39 -8.25 15.60
CA THR A 285 26.25 -9.20 15.48
C THR A 285 25.18 -9.01 16.55
N THR A 286 25.61 -8.74 17.81
CA THR A 286 24.66 -8.51 18.92
C THR A 286 23.81 -7.27 18.69
N THR A 287 24.41 -6.17 18.20
CA THR A 287 23.69 -4.93 17.86
C THR A 287 22.75 -5.16 16.68
N THR A 288 23.19 -5.93 15.68
CA THR A 288 22.34 -6.28 14.53
C THR A 288 21.14 -7.12 14.96
N ALA A 289 21.33 -8.11 15.84
CA ALA A 289 20.24 -8.91 16.38
C ALA A 289 19.25 -8.06 17.20
N ALA A 290 19.76 -7.18 18.06
CA ALA A 290 18.97 -6.26 18.86
C ALA A 290 18.13 -5.32 17.98
N TYR A 291 18.75 -4.74 16.95
CA TYR A 291 18.04 -3.88 15.98
C TYR A 291 17.00 -4.67 15.18
N GLY A 292 17.29 -5.89 14.78
CA GLY A 292 16.34 -6.76 14.09
C GLY A 292 15.08 -7.01 14.89
N ALA A 293 15.23 -7.32 16.19
CA ALA A 293 14.11 -7.50 17.11
C ALA A 293 13.30 -6.20 17.29
N ALA A 294 13.97 -5.07 17.51
CA ALA A 294 13.32 -3.76 17.62
C ALA A 294 12.56 -3.39 16.33
N ASN A 295 13.17 -3.58 15.15
CA ASN A 295 12.57 -3.28 13.86
C ASN A 295 11.32 -4.15 13.58
N GLN A 296 11.31 -5.40 14.03
CA GLN A 296 10.13 -6.26 13.93
C GLN A 296 8.97 -5.70 14.77
N LEU A 297 9.24 -5.24 15.99
CA LEU A 297 8.23 -4.58 16.83
C LEU A 297 7.71 -3.28 16.19
N TRP A 298 8.58 -2.47 15.62
CA TRP A 298 8.23 -1.23 14.94
C TRP A 298 7.31 -1.45 13.74
N THR A 299 7.45 -2.59 13.05
CA THR A 299 6.53 -2.95 11.97
C THR A 299 5.09 -3.02 12.47
N TYR A 300 4.85 -3.59 13.66
CA TYR A 300 3.52 -3.62 14.25
C TYR A 300 3.05 -2.24 14.74
N VAL A 301 3.97 -1.42 15.28
CA VAL A 301 3.65 -0.04 15.72
C VAL A 301 3.21 0.85 14.56
N GLN A 302 3.74 0.62 13.37
CA GLN A 302 3.40 1.42 12.17
C GLN A 302 2.03 1.05 11.57
N MET A 303 1.53 -0.18 11.78
CA MET A 303 0.29 -0.66 11.15
C MET A 303 -0.94 0.21 11.46
N PRO A 304 -1.20 0.65 12.72
CA PRO A 304 -2.30 1.56 13.00
C PRO A 304 -2.18 2.89 12.26
N ALA A 305 -0.97 3.48 12.19
CA ALA A 305 -0.74 4.73 11.48
C ALA A 305 -1.03 4.60 9.97
N MET A 306 -0.64 3.48 9.36
CA MET A 306 -0.93 3.18 7.96
C MET A 306 -2.43 2.98 7.73
N ALA A 307 -3.12 2.25 8.62
CA ALA A 307 -4.56 2.01 8.51
C ALA A 307 -5.38 3.29 8.66
N VAL A 308 -5.03 4.14 9.64
CA VAL A 308 -5.66 5.46 9.83
C VAL A 308 -5.37 6.37 8.63
N GLY A 309 -4.12 6.37 8.13
CA GLY A 309 -3.76 7.13 6.92
C GLY A 309 -4.58 6.71 5.69
N ALA A 310 -4.76 5.40 5.46
CA ALA A 310 -5.58 4.88 4.38
C ALA A 310 -7.06 5.29 4.53
N ALA A 311 -7.61 5.22 5.75
CA ALA A 311 -8.98 5.65 6.05
C ALA A 311 -9.17 7.16 5.82
N VAL A 312 -8.23 7.98 6.29
CA VAL A 312 -8.23 9.44 6.05
C VAL A 312 -8.14 9.74 4.57
N SER A 313 -7.27 9.05 3.82
CA SER A 313 -7.13 9.24 2.38
C SER A 313 -8.44 8.96 1.62
N ALA A 314 -9.10 7.83 1.90
CA ALA A 314 -10.37 7.46 1.27
C ALA A 314 -11.49 8.45 1.62
N MET A 315 -11.65 8.80 2.92
CA MET A 315 -12.65 9.76 3.37
C MET A 315 -12.39 11.16 2.80
N ALA A 316 -11.14 11.63 2.82
CA ALA A 316 -10.76 12.93 2.26
C ALA A 316 -11.03 12.97 0.75
N ALA A 317 -10.64 11.93 -0.01
CA ALA A 317 -10.88 11.88 -1.45
C ALA A 317 -12.36 12.02 -1.81
N GLN A 318 -13.26 11.28 -1.14
CA GLN A 318 -14.70 11.41 -1.38
C GLN A 318 -15.24 12.80 -1.00
N ASN A 319 -14.79 13.38 0.13
CA ASN A 319 -15.23 14.72 0.54
C ASN A 319 -14.67 15.83 -0.35
N ILE A 320 -13.46 15.68 -0.90
CA ILE A 320 -12.89 16.57 -1.93
C ILE A 320 -13.72 16.49 -3.20
N GLY A 321 -14.07 15.28 -3.65
CA GLY A 321 -14.96 15.08 -4.79
C GLY A 321 -16.32 15.72 -4.61
N ALA A 322 -16.88 15.65 -3.41
CA ALA A 322 -18.15 16.28 -3.04
C ALA A 322 -18.06 17.81 -2.76
N GLY A 323 -16.87 18.42 -2.86
CA GLY A 323 -16.66 19.85 -2.57
C GLY A 323 -16.69 20.23 -1.09
N ARG A 324 -16.69 19.26 -0.16
CA ARG A 324 -16.86 19.49 1.29
C ARG A 324 -15.53 19.70 2.02
N TRP A 325 -14.85 20.78 1.73
CA TRP A 325 -13.54 21.10 2.29
C TRP A 325 -13.51 21.28 3.81
N ASP A 326 -14.56 21.85 4.39
CA ASP A 326 -14.74 21.98 5.84
C ASP A 326 -14.72 20.59 6.54
N ARG A 327 -15.29 19.59 5.86
CA ARG A 327 -15.30 18.22 6.36
C ARG A 327 -13.94 17.54 6.20
N VAL A 328 -13.17 17.86 5.15
CA VAL A 328 -11.78 17.36 4.97
C VAL A 328 -10.91 17.78 6.15
N ASP A 329 -10.97 19.03 6.60
CA ASP A 329 -10.20 19.51 7.75
C ASP A 329 -10.63 18.80 9.06
N ARG A 330 -11.93 18.54 9.23
CA ARG A 330 -12.43 17.75 10.38
C ARG A 330 -11.98 16.29 10.34
N ILE A 331 -11.96 15.67 9.16
CA ILE A 331 -11.47 14.31 8.96
C ILE A 331 -9.98 14.22 9.31
N THR A 332 -9.17 15.16 8.83
CA THR A 332 -7.74 15.21 9.14
C THR A 332 -7.49 15.34 10.64
N ARG A 333 -8.20 16.25 11.33
CA ARG A 333 -8.09 16.40 12.79
C ARG A 333 -8.54 15.15 13.55
N ALA A 334 -9.62 14.50 13.11
CA ALA A 334 -10.07 13.24 13.71
C ALA A 334 -9.06 12.12 13.47
N GLY A 335 -8.47 12.04 12.27
CA GLY A 335 -7.39 11.10 11.94
C GLY A 335 -6.16 11.30 12.80
N LEU A 336 -5.72 12.54 13.01
CA LEU A 336 -4.61 12.86 13.90
C LEU A 336 -4.87 12.42 15.34
N ARG A 337 -6.05 12.70 15.91
CA ARG A 337 -6.44 12.27 17.26
C ARG A 337 -6.47 10.75 17.37
N MET A 338 -7.06 10.07 16.39
CA MET A 338 -7.14 8.61 16.37
C MET A 338 -5.76 7.97 16.23
N ASN A 339 -4.90 8.51 15.36
CA ASN A 339 -3.52 8.05 15.21
C ASN A 339 -2.74 8.23 16.52
N LEU A 340 -2.86 9.40 17.18
CA LEU A 340 -2.21 9.67 18.45
C LEU A 340 -2.67 8.68 19.52
N ALA A 341 -3.96 8.38 19.60
CA ALA A 341 -4.51 7.42 20.56
C ALA A 341 -4.03 5.99 20.28
N LEU A 342 -4.13 5.53 19.02
CA LEU A 342 -3.79 4.14 18.68
C LEU A 342 -2.28 3.90 18.64
N THR A 343 -1.53 4.74 17.92
CA THR A 343 -0.06 4.58 17.84
C THR A 343 0.61 4.97 19.14
N GLY A 344 0.17 6.05 19.78
CA GLY A 344 0.69 6.46 21.10
C GLY A 344 0.40 5.43 22.19
N GLY A 345 -0.82 4.89 22.22
CA GLY A 345 -1.19 3.81 23.13
C GLY A 345 -0.37 2.55 22.93
N LEU A 346 -0.13 2.17 21.65
CA LEU A 346 0.70 1.00 21.34
C LEU A 346 2.18 1.23 21.68
N VAL A 347 2.72 2.42 21.42
CA VAL A 347 4.09 2.78 21.83
C VAL A 347 4.22 2.72 23.35
N ALA A 348 3.26 3.29 24.11
CA ALA A 348 3.26 3.24 25.56
C ALA A 348 3.20 1.80 26.08
N LEU A 349 2.32 0.97 25.51
CA LEU A 349 2.20 -0.45 25.86
C LEU A 349 3.51 -1.20 25.62
N LEU A 350 4.12 -1.00 24.43
CA LEU A 350 5.40 -1.65 24.11
C LEU A 350 6.52 -1.18 25.02
N THR A 351 6.58 0.11 25.35
CA THR A 351 7.58 0.63 26.31
C THR A 351 7.43 0.02 27.70
N LEU A 352 6.18 -0.21 28.14
CA LEU A 352 5.92 -0.85 29.43
C LEU A 352 6.25 -2.35 29.43
N LEU A 353 6.04 -3.04 28.31
CA LEU A 353 6.25 -4.47 28.17
C LEU A 353 7.57 -4.82 27.47
N ASP A 354 8.42 -3.86 27.19
CA ASP A 354 9.59 -3.95 26.30
C ASP A 354 10.44 -5.20 26.58
N ARG A 355 10.89 -5.39 27.80
CA ARG A 355 11.72 -6.56 28.18
C ARG A 355 11.04 -7.90 27.95
N HIS A 356 9.73 -8.00 28.21
CA HIS A 356 8.99 -9.24 28.05
C HIS A 356 8.81 -9.59 26.57
N VAL A 357 8.52 -8.59 25.76
CA VAL A 357 8.33 -8.76 24.32
C VAL A 357 9.67 -9.04 23.63
N LEU A 358 10.73 -8.33 24.00
CA LEU A 358 12.07 -8.57 23.46
C LEU A 358 12.62 -9.96 23.82
N TRP A 359 12.31 -10.48 25.01
CA TRP A 359 12.68 -11.84 25.42
C TRP A 359 12.13 -12.91 24.47
N LEU A 360 10.94 -12.72 23.89
CA LEU A 360 10.36 -13.63 22.90
C LEU A 360 11.19 -13.72 21.61
N PHE A 361 11.92 -12.66 21.25
CA PHE A 361 12.74 -12.60 20.03
C PHE A 361 14.21 -12.92 20.27
N LEU A 362 14.75 -12.51 21.40
CA LEU A 362 16.17 -12.58 21.73
C LEU A 362 16.51 -13.66 22.78
N GLY A 363 15.50 -14.36 23.31
CA GLY A 363 15.70 -15.38 24.31
C GLY A 363 16.35 -14.83 25.58
N GLN A 364 17.40 -15.49 26.09
CA GLN A 364 18.10 -15.12 27.34
C GLN A 364 19.34 -14.24 27.13
N ASP A 365 19.57 -13.73 25.92
CA ASP A 365 20.72 -12.83 25.65
C ASP A 365 20.48 -11.45 26.29
N ALA A 366 20.92 -11.31 27.53
CA ALA A 366 20.78 -10.07 28.30
C ALA A 366 21.49 -8.86 27.62
N GLY A 367 22.56 -9.11 26.88
CA GLY A 367 23.29 -8.07 26.15
C GLY A 367 22.45 -7.51 24.99
N ALA A 368 21.91 -8.39 24.15
CA ALA A 368 21.06 -8.00 23.04
C ALA A 368 19.76 -7.34 23.52
N ILE A 369 19.13 -7.87 24.58
CA ILE A 369 17.93 -7.25 25.18
C ILE A 369 18.22 -5.83 25.68
N GLY A 370 19.35 -5.63 26.38
CA GLY A 370 19.75 -4.29 26.87
C GLY A 370 19.93 -3.27 25.75
N ILE A 371 20.57 -3.67 24.65
CA ILE A 371 20.72 -2.83 23.45
C ILE A 371 19.35 -2.55 22.81
N ALA A 372 18.52 -3.57 22.62
CA ALA A 372 17.20 -3.42 21.99
C ALA A 372 16.27 -2.51 22.83
N THR A 373 16.29 -2.63 24.17
CA THR A 373 15.56 -1.73 25.09
C THR A 373 16.02 -0.27 24.89
N ARG A 374 17.34 -0.04 24.80
CA ARG A 374 17.88 1.30 24.56
C ARG A 374 17.44 1.84 23.19
N ILE A 375 17.49 1.02 22.14
CA ILE A 375 17.00 1.36 20.81
C ILE A 375 15.52 1.77 20.87
N ASN A 376 14.66 0.96 21.52
CA ASN A 376 13.23 1.25 21.63
C ASN A 376 12.95 2.52 22.43
N LEU A 377 13.71 2.77 23.51
CA LEU A 377 13.56 3.98 24.32
C LEU A 377 13.90 5.24 23.52
N ILE A 378 14.97 5.23 22.70
CA ILE A 378 15.40 6.36 21.90
C ILE A 378 14.52 6.54 20.67
N ALA A 379 14.26 5.48 19.91
CA ALA A 379 13.63 5.56 18.59
C ALA A 379 12.11 5.26 18.61
N GLY A 380 11.60 4.49 19.57
CA GLY A 380 10.23 3.97 19.54
C GLY A 380 9.14 5.05 19.54
N TRP A 381 9.30 6.11 20.31
CA TRP A 381 8.33 7.21 20.35
C TRP A 381 8.23 8.02 19.05
N SER A 382 9.27 7.94 18.20
CA SER A 382 9.29 8.67 16.92
C SER A 382 8.20 8.21 15.95
N PHE A 383 7.65 7.00 16.13
CA PHE A 383 6.53 6.50 15.33
C PHE A 383 5.24 7.27 15.54
N ILE A 384 5.08 7.95 16.69
CA ILE A 384 3.97 8.88 16.92
C ILE A 384 4.08 10.07 15.95
N LEU A 385 5.28 10.64 15.79
CA LEU A 385 5.57 11.75 14.87
C LEU A 385 5.41 11.31 13.41
N PHE A 386 5.91 10.11 13.09
CA PHE A 386 5.72 9.50 11.78
C PHE A 386 4.23 9.34 11.45
N GLY A 387 3.41 8.89 12.40
CA GLY A 387 1.97 8.76 12.20
C GLY A 387 1.27 10.10 11.91
N VAL A 388 1.71 11.19 12.53
CA VAL A 388 1.22 12.55 12.21
C VAL A 388 1.53 12.90 10.74
N SER A 389 2.79 12.71 10.31
CA SER A 389 3.18 12.91 8.91
C SER A 389 2.37 12.06 7.95
N MET A 390 2.10 10.81 8.33
CA MET A 390 1.34 9.85 7.50
C MET A 390 -0.10 10.32 7.27
N VAL A 391 -0.79 10.77 8.32
CA VAL A 391 -2.18 11.27 8.26
C VAL A 391 -2.27 12.55 7.43
N LEU A 392 -1.39 13.53 7.66
CA LEU A 392 -1.36 14.78 6.90
C LEU A 392 -1.04 14.53 5.42
N SER A 393 -0.02 13.70 5.15
CA SER A 393 0.34 13.30 3.78
C SER A 393 -0.80 12.54 3.09
N ALA A 394 -1.58 11.74 3.82
CA ALA A 394 -2.73 11.04 3.28
C ALA A 394 -3.82 12.00 2.79
N THR A 395 -4.10 13.07 3.57
CA THR A 395 -5.04 14.14 3.17
C THR A 395 -4.53 14.90 1.95
N VAL A 396 -3.24 15.25 1.93
CA VAL A 396 -2.62 15.96 0.81
C VAL A 396 -2.68 15.14 -0.48
N ARG A 397 -2.34 13.85 -0.40
CA ARG A 397 -2.43 12.91 -1.53
C ARG A 397 -3.86 12.74 -2.03
N ALA A 398 -4.85 12.77 -1.14
CA ALA A 398 -6.27 12.65 -1.51
C ALA A 398 -6.73 13.75 -2.48
N ASN A 399 -6.05 14.90 -2.53
CA ASN A 399 -6.26 15.94 -3.55
C ASN A 399 -5.32 15.80 -4.78
N GLY A 400 -4.44 14.79 -4.81
CA GLY A 400 -3.51 14.56 -5.90
C GLY A 400 -2.20 15.32 -5.84
N ALA A 401 -1.91 16.00 -4.77
CA ALA A 401 -0.60 16.61 -4.52
C ALA A 401 0.36 15.53 -3.97
N VAL A 402 1.02 14.81 -4.87
CA VAL A 402 1.82 13.62 -4.52
C VAL A 402 3.34 13.88 -4.44
N VAL A 403 3.82 14.95 -5.13
CA VAL A 403 5.25 15.28 -5.18
C VAL A 403 5.73 15.86 -3.87
N GLY A 404 4.96 16.76 -3.23
CA GLY A 404 5.32 17.34 -1.93
C GLY A 404 5.61 16.28 -0.86
N PRO A 405 4.68 15.35 -0.57
CA PRO A 405 4.93 14.24 0.35
C PRO A 405 6.14 13.36 -0.01
N LEU A 406 6.40 13.12 -1.31
CA LEU A 406 7.58 12.39 -1.74
C LEU A 406 8.88 13.13 -1.38
N LEU A 407 8.97 14.41 -1.71
CA LEU A 407 10.17 15.23 -1.42
C LEU A 407 10.41 15.34 0.08
N ILE A 408 9.36 15.59 0.86
CA ILE A 408 9.46 15.65 2.33
C ILE A 408 10.00 14.33 2.89
N LEU A 409 9.46 13.20 2.42
CA LEU A 409 9.90 11.89 2.86
C LEU A 409 11.34 11.60 2.45
N ALA A 410 11.72 11.95 1.21
CA ALA A 410 13.10 11.77 0.71
C ALA A 410 14.10 12.59 1.50
N VAL A 411 13.80 13.85 1.81
CA VAL A 411 14.66 14.72 2.64
C VAL A 411 14.76 14.20 4.07
N ALA A 412 13.65 13.80 4.67
CA ALA A 412 13.61 13.32 6.05
C ALA A 412 14.35 11.99 6.23
N MET A 413 14.11 11.04 5.31
CA MET A 413 14.68 9.68 5.36
C MET A 413 16.10 9.60 4.77
N GLY A 414 16.49 10.53 3.90
CA GLY A 414 17.82 10.62 3.29
C GLY A 414 18.73 11.58 4.06
N PRO A 415 18.88 12.85 3.63
CA PRO A 415 19.85 13.78 4.18
C PRO A 415 19.73 14.00 5.70
N VAL A 416 18.51 14.13 6.24
CA VAL A 416 18.34 14.40 7.67
C VAL A 416 18.75 13.18 8.49
N ARG A 417 18.18 12.00 8.16
CA ARG A 417 18.40 10.78 8.94
C ARG A 417 19.84 10.29 8.84
N PHE A 418 20.38 10.14 7.62
CA PHE A 418 21.75 9.66 7.42
C PHE A 418 22.78 10.74 7.73
N GLY A 419 22.48 12.00 7.41
CA GLY A 419 23.38 13.13 7.75
C GLY A 419 23.63 13.22 9.26
N LEU A 420 22.57 13.09 10.07
CA LEU A 420 22.71 13.07 11.53
C LEU A 420 23.42 11.80 12.03
N ALA A 421 23.08 10.62 11.50
CA ALA A 421 23.73 9.39 11.87
C ALA A 421 25.25 9.49 11.65
N TYR A 422 25.69 9.89 10.47
CA TYR A 422 27.12 10.03 10.16
C TYR A 422 27.81 11.19 10.90
N ALA A 423 27.15 12.33 11.08
CA ALA A 423 27.77 13.50 11.71
C ALA A 423 27.99 13.27 13.22
N PHE A 424 27.13 12.55 13.89
CA PHE A 424 27.20 12.34 15.34
C PHE A 424 27.78 10.97 15.73
N GLU A 425 27.94 10.02 14.81
CA GLU A 425 28.58 8.72 15.10
C GLU A 425 29.97 8.86 15.76
N PRO A 426 30.88 9.81 15.35
CA PRO A 426 32.15 9.99 16.01
C PRO A 426 32.04 10.49 17.46
N VAL A 427 30.93 11.15 17.84
CA VAL A 427 30.74 11.79 19.15
C VAL A 427 30.03 10.86 20.13
N ILE A 428 28.95 10.23 19.69
CA ILE A 428 28.06 9.41 20.56
C ILE A 428 27.98 7.94 20.14
N GLY A 429 28.85 7.53 19.18
CA GLY A 429 28.90 6.13 18.73
C GLY A 429 27.60 5.64 18.10
N ALA A 430 27.25 4.39 18.36
CA ALA A 430 26.05 3.73 17.81
C ALA A 430 24.71 4.45 18.15
N ASP A 431 24.68 5.24 19.24
CA ASP A 431 23.47 5.98 19.61
C ASP A 431 23.09 7.04 18.57
N ALA A 432 24.03 7.54 17.78
CA ALA A 432 23.76 8.44 16.67
C ALA A 432 22.75 7.84 15.67
N ILE A 433 22.87 6.53 15.43
CA ILE A 433 21.96 5.77 14.57
C ILE A 433 20.56 5.83 15.15
N TRP A 434 20.42 5.57 16.45
CA TRP A 434 19.10 5.53 17.11
C TRP A 434 18.44 6.91 17.17
N TRP A 435 19.20 7.97 17.45
CA TRP A 435 18.71 9.35 17.44
C TRP A 435 18.33 9.86 16.05
N SER A 436 18.88 9.26 14.99
CA SER A 436 18.51 9.63 13.62
C SER A 436 17.05 9.31 13.28
N PHE A 437 16.41 8.34 13.94
CA PHE A 437 14.99 8.00 13.75
C PHE A 437 14.05 9.11 14.25
N PRO A 438 14.14 9.58 15.52
CA PRO A 438 13.39 10.73 15.98
C PRO A 438 13.63 11.99 15.15
N ALA A 439 14.89 12.25 14.80
CA ALA A 439 15.25 13.44 14.01
C ALA A 439 14.61 13.41 12.61
N GLY A 440 14.68 12.28 11.91
CA GLY A 440 14.02 12.09 10.61
C GLY A 440 12.49 12.19 10.72
N SER A 441 11.89 11.56 11.73
CA SER A 441 10.45 11.63 11.96
C SER A 441 9.98 13.04 12.33
N LEU A 442 10.75 13.78 13.15
CA LEU A 442 10.48 15.17 13.51
C LEU A 442 10.57 16.08 12.27
N ALA A 443 11.63 15.95 11.49
CA ALA A 443 11.76 16.70 10.24
C ALA A 443 10.62 16.42 9.27
N SER A 444 10.25 15.13 9.09
CA SER A 444 9.11 14.75 8.27
C SER A 444 7.81 15.38 8.78
N MET A 445 7.57 15.35 10.09
CA MET A 445 6.36 15.94 10.70
C MET A 445 6.32 17.44 10.48
N LEU A 446 7.41 18.17 10.81
CA LEU A 446 7.45 19.63 10.70
C LEU A 446 7.29 20.10 9.26
N LEU A 447 8.00 19.47 8.32
CA LEU A 447 7.88 19.77 6.89
C LEU A 447 6.48 19.47 6.36
N THR A 448 5.86 18.37 6.80
CA THR A 448 4.51 18.01 6.38
C THR A 448 3.48 18.98 6.97
N ILE A 449 3.63 19.40 8.23
CA ILE A 449 2.77 20.43 8.86
C ILE A 449 2.90 21.74 8.09
N ALA A 450 4.13 22.20 7.81
CA ALA A 450 4.38 23.43 7.07
C ALA A 450 3.75 23.37 5.66
N TYR A 451 3.93 22.27 4.95
CA TYR A 451 3.35 22.05 3.63
C TYR A 451 1.80 22.01 3.66
N TYR A 452 1.23 21.34 4.67
CA TYR A 452 -0.23 21.29 4.87
C TYR A 452 -0.78 22.68 5.18
N ALA A 453 -0.15 23.43 6.10
CA ALA A 453 -0.56 24.77 6.53
C ALA A 453 -0.42 25.80 5.41
N HIS A 454 0.61 25.72 4.55
CA HIS A 454 0.76 26.58 3.38
C HIS A 454 -0.44 26.50 2.42
N GLY A 455 -1.17 25.40 2.39
CA GLY A 455 -2.44 25.27 1.65
C GLY A 455 -2.28 25.18 0.12
N GLY A 456 -1.09 25.33 -0.45
CA GLY A 456 -0.84 25.24 -1.89
C GLY A 456 -1.28 23.91 -2.53
N TRP A 457 -1.26 22.83 -1.75
CA TRP A 457 -1.74 21.51 -2.17
C TRP A 457 -3.24 21.46 -2.50
N ARG A 458 -4.05 22.40 -2.00
CA ARG A 458 -5.50 22.48 -2.27
C ARG A 458 -5.81 22.89 -3.72
N ARG A 459 -4.85 23.53 -4.42
CA ARG A 459 -5.00 23.97 -5.82
C ARG A 459 -4.84 22.82 -6.83
N GLY A 460 -4.24 21.69 -6.43
CA GLY A 460 -3.95 20.55 -7.29
C GLY A 460 -5.14 19.60 -7.41
N ARG A 461 -6.10 19.84 -8.32
CA ARG A 461 -7.20 18.90 -8.61
C ARG A 461 -6.73 17.80 -9.55
N ILE A 462 -6.88 16.52 -9.19
CA ILE A 462 -6.64 15.39 -10.11
C ILE A 462 -7.75 15.30 -11.16
N ALA A 463 -8.99 15.56 -10.79
CA ALA A 463 -10.17 15.34 -11.62
C ALA A 463 -10.53 16.52 -12.53
N ALA A 464 -9.77 17.62 -12.53
CA ALA A 464 -10.04 18.77 -13.42
C ALA A 464 -9.72 18.47 -14.90
N GLY A 465 -8.86 17.47 -15.18
CA GLY A 465 -8.51 17.12 -16.56
C GLY A 465 -9.59 16.35 -17.36
N ALA A 466 -10.59 15.77 -16.68
CA ALA A 466 -11.68 15.06 -17.37
C ALA A 466 -12.91 15.95 -17.64
N ALA A 467 -13.11 17.04 -16.87
CA ALA A 467 -14.22 17.96 -17.07
C ALA A 467 -13.95 19.03 -18.14
N ASP A 468 -12.66 19.34 -18.42
CA ASP A 468 -12.32 20.33 -19.46
C ASP A 468 -12.57 19.83 -20.89
N HIS A 469 -12.59 18.51 -21.10
CA HIS A 469 -12.91 17.96 -22.44
C HIS A 469 -14.41 17.97 -22.76
N SER A 470 -15.29 17.79 -21.76
CA SER A 470 -16.73 17.89 -21.97
C SER A 470 -17.18 19.34 -22.17
N ALA A 471 -16.61 20.29 -21.44
CA ALA A 471 -16.88 21.72 -21.62
C ALA A 471 -16.33 22.25 -22.96
N GLY A 472 -15.25 21.70 -23.46
CA GLY A 472 -14.66 22.05 -24.76
C GLY A 472 -15.44 21.48 -25.96
N GLU A 473 -16.12 20.34 -25.79
CA GLU A 473 -16.98 19.75 -26.83
C GLU A 473 -18.35 20.42 -26.86
N GLU A 474 -18.94 20.78 -25.70
CA GLU A 474 -20.17 21.57 -25.65
C GLU A 474 -19.96 22.99 -26.20
N ALA A 475 -18.86 23.66 -25.91
CA ALA A 475 -18.53 24.97 -26.46
C ALA A 475 -18.23 24.93 -27.98
N LYS A 476 -17.85 23.79 -28.54
CA LYS A 476 -17.69 23.61 -30.01
C LYS A 476 -19.03 23.31 -30.67
N ALA A 477 -19.95 22.62 -30.00
CA ALA A 477 -21.28 22.36 -30.54
C ALA A 477 -22.15 23.62 -30.58
N ASP A 478 -21.97 24.58 -29.65
CA ASP A 478 -22.69 25.86 -29.64
C ASP A 478 -22.11 26.91 -30.62
N CYS A 479 -20.96 26.66 -31.24
CA CYS A 479 -20.33 27.56 -32.21
C CYS A 479 -20.57 27.19 -33.68
N GLU A 480 -21.45 26.22 -33.98
CA GLU A 480 -21.84 25.96 -35.36
C GLU A 480 -22.82 27.07 -35.84
N PRO A 481 -22.43 27.89 -36.85
CA PRO A 481 -23.27 29.01 -37.24
C PRO A 481 -24.56 28.52 -37.91
N ALA A 482 -25.71 28.87 -37.31
CA ALA A 482 -27.02 28.65 -37.91
C ALA A 482 -27.02 29.13 -39.38
N GLY A 483 -27.14 28.18 -40.31
CA GLY A 483 -27.23 28.46 -41.72
C GLY A 483 -28.32 29.48 -42.03
N ARG A 484 -27.93 30.61 -42.61
CA ARG A 484 -28.82 31.57 -43.20
C ARG A 484 -29.59 30.93 -44.34
N SER A 485 -30.86 30.62 -44.12
CA SER A 485 -31.81 30.44 -45.21
C SER A 485 -32.23 31.82 -45.71
N MET A 486 -31.76 32.20 -46.90
CA MET A 486 -32.31 33.33 -47.63
C MET A 486 -33.68 32.95 -48.21
N PRO A 487 -34.70 33.78 -48.06
CA PRO A 487 -35.93 33.63 -48.84
C PRO A 487 -35.70 34.17 -50.28
N VAL A 488 -35.93 33.33 -51.29
CA VAL A 488 -36.11 33.77 -52.69
C VAL A 488 -37.57 34.17 -52.82
N GLY A 489 -37.81 35.43 -53.08
CA GLY A 489 -39.06 35.97 -53.56
C GLY A 489 -38.87 36.63 -54.91
#